data_cfe0e5b241ed67dcd96cdbb9e5b73369
#
_entry.id   cfe0e5b241ed67dcd96cdbb9e5b73369
#
_cell.length_a   1.000
_cell.length_b   1.000
_cell.length_c   1.000
_cell.angle_alpha   90.00
_cell.angle_beta   90.00
_cell.angle_gamma   90.00
#
_symmetry.space_group_name_H-M   'P 1'
#
loop_
_entity.id
_entity.type
_entity.pdbx_description
1 polymer ?
#
loop_
_entity_poly.entity_id
_entity_poly.type
_entity_poly.pdbx_seq_one_letter_code
_entity_poly.pdbx_strand_id
1 'polypeptide(L)'
;MLSFNLSQMEMTTKMITVIACTMRSSCMDNVFENYDRQLWKNKQMIIVLNSDEMDIEAYQQRANQYPENEVRVIQLPQKFKLGKCLNYAIKLARNGLIAKFDDDDYYGPKFLREAARAIKRGKAPIVGKNTAYLYFKAKQALMVFRRGGEWKYKRNVKGGTLVFRKSVWRRVKFPTNRKAGSDARWLSKCIRRGIRVYSVSKRHYVCVRSKDWSGHTQKKSTRRYMRHCKLVRRTKDFTRYVK
;
A
#
# COMPACT_ATOMS: atom_id res chain seq x y z
N MET A 1 19.98 24.54 25.12
CA MET A 1 18.61 23.98 25.03
C MET A 1 18.10 23.75 23.59
N LEU A 2 18.97 23.61 22.57
CA LEU A 2 18.56 23.44 21.15
C LEU A 2 18.90 22.07 20.54
N SER A 3 19.56 21.18 21.28
CA SER A 3 19.96 19.85 20.74
C SER A 3 18.88 18.77 20.80
N PHE A 4 17.84 18.96 21.64
CA PHE A 4 16.78 17.97 21.82
C PHE A 4 15.78 17.88 20.66
N ASN A 5 15.63 18.97 19.89
CA ASN A 5 14.62 19.03 18.83
C ASN A 5 15.04 18.37 17.50
N LEU A 6 16.33 18.29 17.18
CA LEU A 6 16.80 17.73 15.91
C LEU A 6 16.70 16.20 15.88
N SER A 7 17.00 15.50 16.97
CA SER A 7 16.92 14.04 17.03
C SER A 7 15.46 13.54 17.03
N GLN A 8 14.56 14.24 17.72
CA GLN A 8 13.13 13.93 17.69
C GLN A 8 12.49 14.26 16.32
N MET A 9 12.89 15.35 15.67
CA MET A 9 12.47 15.65 14.30
C MET A 9 13.03 14.62 13.30
N GLU A 10 14.26 14.13 13.45
CA GLU A 10 14.79 13.06 12.59
C GLU A 10 14.10 11.71 12.81
N MET A 11 13.74 11.35 14.04
CA MET A 11 12.98 10.12 14.34
C MET A 11 11.58 10.17 13.72
N THR A 12 10.85 11.29 13.82
CA THR A 12 9.50 11.43 13.27
C THR A 12 9.48 11.45 11.73
N THR A 13 10.55 11.91 11.09
CA THR A 13 10.66 11.87 9.61
C THR A 13 10.98 10.47 9.06
N LYS A 14 11.45 9.54 9.89
CA LYS A 14 11.77 8.16 9.51
C LYS A 14 10.64 7.16 9.79
N MET A 15 9.63 7.52 10.59
CA MET A 15 8.49 6.65 10.89
C MET A 15 7.64 6.41 9.65
N ILE A 16 7.30 5.15 9.37
CA ILE A 16 6.34 4.77 8.33
C ILE A 16 5.16 4.07 8.98
N THR A 17 3.95 4.61 8.76
CA THR A 17 2.72 3.91 9.11
C THR A 17 2.21 3.14 7.91
N VAL A 18 2.21 1.82 8.00
CA VAL A 18 1.52 0.93 7.06
C VAL A 18 0.04 0.92 7.39
N ILE A 19 -0.81 1.12 6.39
CA ILE A 19 -2.27 1.01 6.54
C ILE A 19 -2.76 -0.07 5.61
N ALA A 20 -3.39 -1.09 6.19
CA ALA A 20 -4.09 -2.16 5.47
C ALA A 20 -5.59 -2.08 5.79
N CYS A 21 -6.43 -2.01 4.76
CA CYS A 21 -7.88 -2.12 4.91
C CYS A 21 -8.33 -3.43 4.29
N THR A 22 -9.06 -4.25 5.04
CA THR A 22 -9.56 -5.53 4.58
C THR A 22 -11.02 -5.74 4.93
N MET A 23 -11.70 -6.55 4.10
CA MET A 23 -13.05 -7.09 4.33
C MET A 23 -13.02 -8.62 4.29
N ARG A 24 -11.82 -9.22 4.38
CA ARG A 24 -11.59 -10.64 4.13
C ARG A 24 -10.73 -11.24 5.24
N SER A 25 -11.32 -12.09 6.08
CA SER A 25 -10.60 -12.82 7.13
C SER A 25 -9.47 -13.69 6.57
N SER A 26 -9.68 -14.27 5.39
CA SER A 26 -8.68 -15.10 4.69
C SER A 26 -7.40 -14.36 4.27
N CYS A 27 -7.37 -13.02 4.39
CA CYS A 27 -6.19 -12.22 4.09
C CYS A 27 -5.36 -11.85 5.33
N MET A 28 -5.75 -12.30 6.52
CA MET A 28 -5.08 -11.95 7.78
C MET A 28 -3.59 -12.25 7.71
N ASP A 29 -3.22 -13.50 7.41
CA ASP A 29 -1.81 -13.90 7.34
C ASP A 29 -1.01 -13.05 6.35
N ASN A 30 -1.55 -12.84 5.15
CA ASN A 30 -0.87 -12.03 4.14
C ASN A 30 -0.62 -10.58 4.59
N VAL A 31 -1.56 -9.99 5.34
CA VAL A 31 -1.41 -8.63 5.89
C VAL A 31 -0.25 -8.57 6.88
N PHE A 32 -0.20 -9.47 7.85
CA PHE A 32 0.85 -9.51 8.86
C PHE A 32 2.21 -9.89 8.26
N GLU A 33 2.28 -10.93 7.42
CA GLU A 33 3.52 -11.35 6.75
C GLU A 33 4.13 -10.24 5.88
N ASN A 34 3.29 -9.46 5.18
CA ASN A 34 3.76 -8.33 4.38
C ASN A 34 4.38 -7.24 5.25
N TYR A 35 3.86 -7.03 6.46
CA TYR A 35 4.42 -6.09 7.43
C TYR A 35 5.73 -6.60 8.01
N ASP A 36 5.77 -7.84 8.48
CA ASP A 36 6.95 -8.47 9.11
C ASP A 36 8.13 -8.51 8.14
N ARG A 37 7.85 -8.85 6.90
CA ARG A 37 8.87 -8.93 5.84
C ARG A 37 9.59 -7.62 5.57
N GLN A 38 9.06 -6.46 5.99
CA GLN A 38 9.68 -5.18 5.70
C GLN A 38 10.96 -4.94 6.50
N LEU A 39 12.08 -4.71 5.81
CA LEU A 39 13.39 -4.40 6.42
C LEU A 39 13.48 -2.97 7.00
N TRP A 40 12.43 -2.18 6.92
CA TRP A 40 12.34 -0.87 7.55
C TRP A 40 11.91 -1.04 9.01
N LYS A 41 12.79 -0.73 9.97
CA LYS A 41 12.54 -1.02 11.40
C LYS A 41 11.58 -0.02 12.05
N ASN A 42 11.76 1.29 11.77
CA ASN A 42 10.93 2.33 12.40
C ASN A 42 9.56 2.42 11.69
N LYS A 43 8.71 1.45 11.97
CA LYS A 43 7.39 1.29 11.35
C LYS A 43 6.32 0.99 12.38
N GLN A 44 5.08 1.28 12.03
CA GLN A 44 3.88 0.83 12.73
C GLN A 44 2.85 0.37 11.70
N MET A 45 1.87 -0.41 12.12
CA MET A 45 0.77 -0.84 11.26
C MET A 45 -0.59 -0.46 11.87
N ILE A 46 -1.51 -0.02 11.03
CA ILE A 46 -2.92 0.13 11.38
C ILE A 46 -3.71 -0.73 10.42
N ILE A 47 -4.38 -1.74 10.96
CA ILE A 47 -5.27 -2.64 10.22
C ILE A 47 -6.70 -2.15 10.42
N VAL A 48 -7.43 -1.95 9.32
CA VAL A 48 -8.85 -1.60 9.33
C VAL A 48 -9.65 -2.79 8.85
N LEU A 49 -10.43 -3.38 9.73
CA LEU A 49 -11.44 -4.38 9.39
C LEU A 49 -12.70 -3.62 8.96
N ASN A 50 -13.03 -3.68 7.67
CA ASN A 50 -14.17 -2.94 7.11
C ASN A 50 -15.33 -3.89 6.79
N SER A 51 -15.64 -4.74 7.74
CA SER A 51 -16.78 -5.65 7.72
C SER A 51 -17.27 -5.86 9.14
N ASP A 52 -18.58 -5.87 9.31
CA ASP A 52 -19.21 -6.04 10.62
C ASP A 52 -19.11 -7.50 11.12
N GLU A 53 -18.87 -8.47 10.20
CA GLU A 53 -18.76 -9.90 10.47
C GLU A 53 -17.32 -10.38 10.72
N MET A 54 -16.32 -9.50 10.61
CA MET A 54 -14.93 -9.91 10.84
C MET A 54 -14.65 -10.07 12.34
N ASP A 55 -14.01 -11.17 12.69
CA ASP A 55 -13.52 -11.41 14.04
C ASP A 55 -12.36 -10.47 14.38
N ILE A 56 -12.66 -9.42 15.14
CA ILE A 56 -11.67 -8.45 15.59
C ILE A 56 -10.73 -9.05 16.64
N GLU A 57 -11.20 -9.98 17.46
CA GLU A 57 -10.42 -10.57 18.55
C GLU A 57 -9.25 -11.39 18.01
N ALA A 58 -9.48 -12.18 16.96
CA ALA A 58 -8.42 -12.93 16.29
C ALA A 58 -7.31 -12.01 15.75
N TYR A 59 -7.68 -10.86 15.17
CA TYR A 59 -6.70 -9.86 14.72
C TYR A 59 -5.99 -9.17 15.87
N GLN A 60 -6.69 -8.88 16.99
CA GLN A 60 -6.10 -8.27 18.18
C GLN A 60 -5.13 -9.23 18.89
N GLN A 61 -5.49 -10.51 19.03
CA GLN A 61 -4.61 -11.53 19.60
C GLN A 61 -3.30 -11.60 18.83
N ARG A 62 -3.35 -11.56 17.50
CA ARG A 62 -2.13 -11.54 16.69
C ARG A 62 -1.37 -10.20 16.79
N ALA A 63 -2.08 -9.09 16.88
CA ALA A 63 -1.46 -7.77 17.06
C ALA A 63 -0.75 -7.63 18.42
N ASN A 64 -1.24 -8.30 19.46
CA ASN A 64 -0.63 -8.30 20.80
C ASN A 64 0.72 -9.04 20.85
N GLN A 65 1.11 -9.78 19.80
CA GLN A 65 2.43 -10.36 19.66
C GLN A 65 3.52 -9.33 19.29
N TYR A 66 3.13 -8.12 18.93
CA TYR A 66 4.03 -7.03 18.59
C TYR A 66 4.28 -6.11 19.79
N PRO A 67 5.37 -5.34 19.78
CA PRO A 67 5.59 -4.31 20.77
C PRO A 67 4.39 -3.37 20.91
N GLU A 68 4.20 -2.85 22.10
CA GLU A 68 3.08 -1.97 22.41
C GLU A 68 2.96 -0.81 21.40
N ASN A 69 1.77 -0.62 20.88
CA ASN A 69 1.43 0.41 19.88
C ASN A 69 2.14 0.28 18.52
N GLU A 70 2.82 -0.84 18.23
CA GLU A 70 3.39 -1.11 16.89
C GLU A 70 2.31 -1.52 15.90
N VAL A 71 1.39 -2.41 16.30
CA VAL A 71 0.27 -2.85 15.45
C VAL A 71 -1.05 -2.50 16.14
N ARG A 72 -1.90 -1.78 15.43
CA ARG A 72 -3.24 -1.40 15.90
C ARG A 72 -4.31 -1.95 14.99
N VAL A 73 -5.30 -2.62 15.55
CA VAL A 73 -6.49 -3.13 14.83
C VAL A 73 -7.69 -2.27 15.19
N ILE A 74 -8.46 -1.89 14.18
CA ILE A 74 -9.72 -1.15 14.34
C ILE A 74 -10.78 -1.76 13.42
N GLN A 75 -12.00 -1.86 13.89
CA GLN A 75 -13.14 -2.26 13.06
C GLN A 75 -13.98 -1.04 12.72
N LEU A 76 -14.37 -0.94 11.45
CA LEU A 76 -15.23 0.14 10.95
C LEU A 76 -16.41 -0.45 10.21
N PRO A 77 -17.60 0.17 10.30
CA PRO A 77 -18.81 -0.33 9.66
C PRO A 77 -18.63 -0.67 8.18
N GLN A 78 -19.13 -1.81 7.74
CA GLN A 78 -19.05 -2.30 6.36
C GLN A 78 -19.61 -1.31 5.32
N LYS A 79 -20.58 -0.49 5.70
CA LYS A 79 -21.11 0.60 4.86
C LYS A 79 -20.09 1.67 4.49
N PHE A 80 -18.97 1.79 5.23
CA PHE A 80 -17.93 2.76 4.92
C PHE A 80 -17.17 2.35 3.64
N LYS A 81 -16.88 3.33 2.79
CA LYS A 81 -16.08 3.10 1.59
C LYS A 81 -14.60 3.24 1.92
N LEU A 82 -13.74 2.57 1.14
CA LEU A 82 -12.30 2.52 1.34
C LEU A 82 -11.67 3.89 1.69
N GLY A 83 -12.07 4.95 1.00
CA GLY A 83 -11.53 6.28 1.26
C GLY A 83 -11.87 6.82 2.66
N LYS A 84 -13.03 6.44 3.24
CA LYS A 84 -13.40 6.79 4.62
C LYS A 84 -12.56 6.01 5.61
N CYS A 85 -12.35 4.70 5.37
CA CYS A 85 -11.50 3.84 6.18
C CYS A 85 -10.04 4.35 6.18
N LEU A 86 -9.49 4.65 5.00
CA LEU A 86 -8.15 5.22 4.86
C LEU A 86 -8.02 6.55 5.61
N ASN A 87 -8.98 7.47 5.46
CA ASN A 87 -8.94 8.76 6.17
C ASN A 87 -8.96 8.58 7.69
N TYR A 88 -9.73 7.62 8.19
CA TYR A 88 -9.80 7.32 9.62
C TYR A 88 -8.43 6.79 10.11
N ALA A 89 -7.88 5.78 9.45
CA ALA A 89 -6.59 5.20 9.82
C ALA A 89 -5.44 6.23 9.72
N ILE A 90 -5.40 7.06 8.66
CA ILE A 90 -4.37 8.08 8.51
C ILE A 90 -4.46 9.15 9.61
N LYS A 91 -5.66 9.48 10.10
CA LYS A 91 -5.83 10.39 11.24
C LYS A 91 -5.12 9.85 12.49
N LEU A 92 -5.23 8.54 12.75
CA LEU A 92 -4.61 7.84 13.88
C LEU A 92 -3.10 7.61 13.70
N ALA A 93 -2.62 7.57 12.46
CA ALA A 93 -1.21 7.35 12.17
C ALA A 93 -0.31 8.40 12.82
N ARG A 94 0.87 8.00 13.32
CA ARG A 94 1.91 8.93 13.75
C ARG A 94 2.38 9.82 12.58
N ASN A 95 3.00 10.95 12.87
CA ASN A 95 3.54 11.82 11.83
C ASN A 95 4.70 11.11 11.07
N GLY A 96 4.78 11.33 9.77
CA GLY A 96 5.82 10.73 8.94
C GLY A 96 5.31 10.36 7.56
N LEU A 97 5.63 9.14 7.14
CA LEU A 97 5.18 8.57 5.88
C LEU A 97 4.00 7.63 6.11
N ILE A 98 3.10 7.61 5.16
CA ILE A 98 1.99 6.65 5.09
C ILE A 98 2.27 5.71 3.92
N ALA A 99 2.19 4.41 4.16
CA ALA A 99 2.23 3.37 3.13
C ALA A 99 0.90 2.62 3.10
N LYS A 100 0.23 2.63 1.96
CA LYS A 100 -1.00 1.86 1.76
C LYS A 100 -0.65 0.47 1.25
N PHE A 101 -1.05 -0.56 1.98
CA PHE A 101 -0.95 -1.95 1.58
C PHE A 101 -2.35 -2.49 1.23
N ASP A 102 -2.47 -3.16 0.08
CA ASP A 102 -3.65 -3.95 -0.25
C ASP A 102 -3.51 -5.34 0.40
N ASP A 103 -4.60 -5.87 0.93
CA ASP A 103 -4.61 -7.09 1.74
C ASP A 103 -4.32 -8.38 0.95
N ASP A 104 -4.44 -8.34 -0.39
CA ASP A 104 -4.24 -9.48 -1.30
C ASP A 104 -2.98 -9.40 -2.16
N ASP A 105 -2.17 -8.34 -2.03
CA ASP A 105 -0.94 -8.14 -2.78
C ASP A 105 0.30 -8.61 -2.00
N TYR A 106 1.45 -8.73 -2.68
CA TYR A 106 2.73 -9.07 -2.07
C TYR A 106 3.64 -7.84 -2.00
N TYR A 107 4.24 -7.62 -0.83
CA TYR A 107 5.20 -6.54 -0.58
C TYR A 107 6.54 -7.14 -0.14
N GLY A 108 7.54 -7.04 -1.01
CA GLY A 108 8.88 -7.58 -0.74
C GLY A 108 9.66 -6.76 0.28
N PRO A 109 10.75 -7.33 0.84
CA PRO A 109 11.44 -6.80 2.03
C PRO A 109 11.92 -5.36 1.91
N LYS A 110 12.27 -4.88 0.72
CA LYS A 110 12.82 -3.54 0.51
C LYS A 110 11.78 -2.51 0.01
N PHE A 111 10.49 -2.86 -0.04
CA PHE A 111 9.44 -1.98 -0.57
C PHE A 111 9.38 -0.63 0.15
N LEU A 112 9.25 -0.64 1.48
CA LEU A 112 9.22 0.60 2.28
C LEU A 112 10.53 1.37 2.17
N ARG A 113 11.66 0.69 2.18
CA ARG A 113 12.99 1.31 2.09
C ARG A 113 13.20 2.04 0.76
N GLU A 114 12.81 1.44 -0.36
CA GLU A 114 12.88 2.07 -1.68
C GLU A 114 12.03 3.33 -1.75
N ALA A 115 10.79 3.26 -1.31
CA ALA A 115 9.86 4.38 -1.31
C ALA A 115 10.33 5.53 -0.41
N ALA A 116 10.74 5.23 0.82
CA ALA A 116 11.26 6.22 1.76
C ALA A 116 12.50 6.93 1.22
N ARG A 117 13.44 6.19 0.62
CA ARG A 117 14.64 6.77 -0.01
C ARG A 117 14.28 7.74 -1.14
N ALA A 118 13.30 7.41 -1.98
CA ALA A 118 12.87 8.30 -3.06
C ALA A 118 12.26 9.60 -2.52
N ILE A 119 11.44 9.52 -1.46
CA ILE A 119 10.86 10.70 -0.80
C ILE A 119 11.95 11.53 -0.09
N LYS A 120 12.90 10.88 0.62
CA LYS A 120 14.01 11.57 1.29
C LYS A 120 14.90 12.33 0.31
N ARG A 121 15.17 11.74 -0.86
CA ARG A 121 15.95 12.39 -1.95
C ARG A 121 15.17 13.49 -2.68
N GLY A 122 14.03 13.93 -2.18
CA GLY A 122 13.25 15.03 -2.76
C GLY A 122 12.60 14.75 -4.11
N LYS A 123 12.53 13.48 -4.55
CA LYS A 123 11.92 13.15 -5.86
C LYS A 123 10.47 13.61 -5.92
N ALA A 124 9.63 13.19 -4.96
CA ALA A 124 8.26 13.68 -4.82
C ALA A 124 7.70 13.37 -3.43
N PRO A 125 6.69 14.11 -2.94
CA PRO A 125 6.02 13.80 -1.68
C PRO A 125 5.09 12.58 -1.76
N ILE A 126 4.78 12.09 -2.96
CA ILE A 126 4.06 10.86 -3.25
C ILE A 126 4.92 9.99 -4.15
N VAL A 127 5.12 8.73 -3.76
CA VAL A 127 5.76 7.71 -4.61
C VAL A 127 4.86 6.48 -4.74
N GLY A 128 5.09 5.74 -5.82
CA GLY A 128 4.40 4.47 -6.08
C GLY A 128 5.00 3.78 -7.28
N LYS A 129 4.30 2.82 -7.87
CA LYS A 129 4.78 2.05 -9.02
C LYS A 129 3.82 2.20 -10.20
N ASN A 130 4.27 2.80 -11.29
CA ASN A 130 3.55 2.84 -12.57
C ASN A 130 3.75 1.54 -13.34
N THR A 131 5.01 1.09 -13.45
CA THR A 131 5.36 -0.27 -13.86
C THR A 131 5.33 -1.16 -12.63
N ALA A 132 4.70 -2.33 -12.72
CA ALA A 132 4.60 -3.26 -11.60
C ALA A 132 4.51 -4.71 -12.10
N TYR A 133 4.90 -5.64 -11.25
CA TYR A 133 4.61 -7.05 -11.47
C TYR A 133 3.14 -7.35 -11.16
N LEU A 134 2.57 -8.26 -11.98
CA LEU A 134 1.28 -8.89 -11.74
C LEU A 134 1.48 -10.40 -11.77
N TYR A 135 0.92 -11.09 -10.79
CA TYR A 135 0.91 -12.54 -10.76
C TYR A 135 -0.52 -13.08 -10.92
N PHE A 136 -0.75 -13.85 -11.95
CA PHE A 136 -2.04 -14.47 -12.24
C PHE A 136 -2.02 -15.91 -11.70
N LYS A 137 -2.61 -16.13 -10.52
CA LYS A 137 -2.61 -17.43 -9.81
C LYS A 137 -3.11 -18.59 -10.69
N ALA A 138 -4.24 -18.41 -11.39
CA ALA A 138 -4.83 -19.46 -12.24
C ALA A 138 -3.94 -19.87 -13.40
N LYS A 139 -2.99 -19.03 -13.82
CA LYS A 139 -2.08 -19.30 -14.95
C LYS A 139 -0.65 -19.49 -14.50
N GLN A 140 -0.38 -19.40 -13.21
CA GLN A 140 0.95 -19.41 -12.61
C GLN A 140 1.93 -18.49 -13.38
N ALA A 141 1.44 -17.32 -13.82
CA ALA A 141 2.15 -16.43 -14.70
C ALA A 141 2.52 -15.11 -14.02
N LEU A 142 3.81 -14.87 -13.84
CA LEU A 142 4.36 -13.58 -13.46
C LEU A 142 4.53 -12.73 -14.73
N MET A 143 3.96 -11.54 -14.70
CA MET A 143 3.97 -10.61 -15.84
C MET A 143 4.36 -9.20 -15.38
N VAL A 144 4.90 -8.38 -16.29
CA VAL A 144 5.14 -6.94 -16.06
C VAL A 144 4.05 -6.12 -16.76
N PHE A 145 3.41 -5.26 -16.00
CA PHE A 145 2.40 -4.31 -16.45
C PHE A 145 3.02 -2.92 -16.69
N ARG A 146 2.69 -2.27 -17.81
CA ARG A 146 3.13 -0.90 -18.17
C ARG A 146 4.64 -0.69 -18.09
N ARG A 147 5.41 -1.37 -18.93
CA ARG A 147 6.88 -1.21 -19.00
C ARG A 147 7.29 0.23 -19.28
N GLY A 148 8.49 0.62 -18.79
CA GLY A 148 9.12 1.92 -19.06
C GLY A 148 8.59 3.08 -18.21
N GLY A 149 7.81 2.79 -17.16
CA GLY A 149 7.28 3.80 -16.23
C GLY A 149 8.09 3.97 -14.96
N GLU A 150 9.21 3.26 -14.78
CA GLU A 150 10.07 3.32 -13.59
C GLU A 150 10.94 4.59 -13.59
N TRP A 151 11.28 5.09 -12.41
CA TRP A 151 12.19 6.22 -12.17
C TRP A 151 11.78 7.51 -12.88
N LYS A 152 10.48 7.76 -12.99
CA LYS A 152 9.91 8.91 -13.72
C LYS A 152 8.76 9.54 -12.95
N TYR A 153 8.52 10.82 -13.16
CA TYR A 153 7.28 11.45 -12.73
C TYR A 153 6.11 10.89 -13.52
N LYS A 154 5.05 10.54 -12.83
CA LYS A 154 3.85 9.93 -13.44
C LYS A 154 2.58 10.53 -12.85
N ARG A 155 1.55 10.63 -13.68
CA ARG A 155 0.21 11.06 -13.22
C ARG A 155 -0.56 9.95 -12.52
N ASN A 156 -0.16 8.70 -12.68
CA ASN A 156 -0.81 7.56 -12.06
C ASN A 156 0.21 6.46 -11.71
N VAL A 157 -0.02 5.86 -10.55
CA VAL A 157 0.67 4.67 -10.03
C VAL A 157 -0.38 3.72 -9.50
N LYS A 158 -0.02 2.44 -9.25
CA LYS A 158 -0.97 1.48 -8.65
C LYS A 158 -1.33 1.91 -7.22
N GLY A 159 -2.62 1.82 -6.89
CA GLY A 159 -3.17 2.23 -5.61
C GLY A 159 -2.53 1.53 -4.41
N GLY A 160 -2.32 0.21 -4.50
CA GLY A 160 -1.66 -0.58 -3.47
C GLY A 160 -0.17 -0.27 -3.29
N THR A 161 0.43 0.61 -4.12
CA THR A 161 1.86 0.95 -3.99
C THR A 161 2.11 2.36 -3.45
N LEU A 162 1.07 3.03 -2.99
CA LEU A 162 1.16 4.42 -2.55
C LEU A 162 1.95 4.53 -1.24
N VAL A 163 3.04 5.31 -1.28
CA VAL A 163 3.73 5.80 -0.10
C VAL A 163 3.85 7.32 -0.21
N PHE A 164 3.47 8.03 0.84
CA PHE A 164 3.39 9.50 0.77
C PHE A 164 3.60 10.16 2.14
N ARG A 165 3.98 11.43 2.13
CA ARG A 165 4.06 12.23 3.36
C ARG A 165 2.65 12.46 3.93
N LYS A 166 2.45 12.29 5.23
CA LYS A 166 1.16 12.55 5.89
C LYS A 166 0.68 14.00 5.65
N SER A 167 1.59 14.94 5.45
CA SER A 167 1.27 16.33 5.09
C SER A 167 0.49 16.46 3.77
N VAL A 168 0.73 15.56 2.81
CA VAL A 168 -0.08 15.51 1.57
C VAL A 168 -1.54 15.19 1.89
N TRP A 169 -1.76 14.20 2.75
CA TRP A 169 -3.11 13.85 3.17
C TRP A 169 -3.81 14.97 3.98
N ARG A 170 -3.07 15.74 4.77
CA ARG A 170 -3.64 16.91 5.45
C ARG A 170 -4.21 17.91 4.45
N ARG A 171 -3.55 18.12 3.30
CA ARG A 171 -4.00 19.01 2.21
C ARG A 171 -5.08 18.39 1.32
N VAL A 172 -5.04 17.07 1.10
CA VAL A 172 -5.95 16.35 0.18
C VAL A 172 -6.40 15.05 0.81
N LYS A 173 -7.65 14.97 1.26
CA LYS A 173 -8.24 13.76 1.81
C LYS A 173 -8.66 12.78 0.70
N PHE A 174 -8.67 11.49 1.02
CA PHE A 174 -9.28 10.49 0.13
C PHE A 174 -10.78 10.75 -0.06
N PRO A 175 -11.35 10.52 -1.25
CA PRO A 175 -12.79 10.66 -1.45
C PRO A 175 -13.55 9.57 -0.68
N THR A 176 -14.61 9.95 0.02
CA THR A 176 -15.34 9.07 0.96
C THR A 176 -16.56 8.39 0.34
N ASN A 177 -17.04 8.89 -0.80
CA ASN A 177 -18.31 8.48 -1.43
C ASN A 177 -18.15 7.53 -2.62
N ARG A 178 -16.97 6.95 -2.84
CA ARG A 178 -16.70 6.12 -4.02
C ARG A 178 -16.67 4.63 -3.68
N LYS A 179 -17.45 3.83 -4.43
CA LYS A 179 -17.40 2.36 -4.34
C LYS A 179 -16.05 1.79 -4.83
N ALA A 180 -15.44 2.42 -5.85
CA ALA A 180 -14.15 2.00 -6.41
C ALA A 180 -13.33 3.20 -6.92
N GLY A 181 -12.02 3.02 -7.11
CA GLY A 181 -11.12 4.02 -7.69
C GLY A 181 -10.78 5.19 -6.77
N SER A 182 -10.89 5.03 -5.44
CA SER A 182 -10.54 6.04 -4.45
C SER A 182 -9.11 6.54 -4.61
N ASP A 183 -8.16 5.63 -4.84
CA ASP A 183 -6.73 5.95 -5.01
C ASP A 183 -6.46 6.79 -6.25
N ALA A 184 -7.04 6.40 -7.40
CA ALA A 184 -6.87 7.14 -8.66
C ALA A 184 -7.47 8.55 -8.56
N ARG A 185 -8.62 8.67 -7.91
CA ARG A 185 -9.28 9.98 -7.71
C ARG A 185 -8.49 10.86 -6.76
N TRP A 186 -7.95 10.27 -5.68
CA TRP A 186 -7.07 10.98 -4.75
C TRP A 186 -5.81 11.48 -5.44
N LEU A 187 -5.12 10.64 -6.20
CA LEU A 187 -3.96 11.04 -7.01
C LEU A 187 -4.30 12.18 -7.97
N SER A 188 -5.42 12.08 -8.68
CA SER A 188 -5.89 13.14 -9.59
C SER A 188 -6.11 14.46 -8.85
N LYS A 189 -6.70 14.44 -7.65
CA LYS A 189 -6.87 15.63 -6.81
C LYS A 189 -5.53 16.21 -6.34
N CYS A 190 -4.57 15.36 -5.97
CA CYS A 190 -3.21 15.78 -5.57
C CYS A 190 -2.50 16.49 -6.74
N ILE A 191 -2.54 15.89 -7.93
CA ILE A 191 -1.87 16.44 -9.12
C ILE A 191 -2.47 17.79 -9.53
N ARG A 192 -3.81 17.94 -9.48
CA ARG A 192 -4.46 19.24 -9.76
C ARG A 192 -4.06 20.34 -8.77
N ARG A 193 -3.52 19.97 -7.59
CA ARG A 193 -2.95 20.91 -6.60
C ARG A 193 -1.42 21.04 -6.69
N GLY A 194 -0.83 20.66 -7.83
CA GLY A 194 0.61 20.77 -8.07
C GLY A 194 1.46 19.72 -7.33
N ILE A 195 0.85 18.72 -6.69
CA ILE A 195 1.61 17.71 -5.94
C ILE A 195 2.14 16.65 -6.90
N ARG A 196 3.46 16.54 -6.97
CA ARG A 196 4.14 15.62 -7.87
C ARG A 196 4.07 14.18 -7.36
N VAL A 197 3.99 13.23 -8.30
CA VAL A 197 4.04 11.78 -8.06
C VAL A 197 5.22 11.18 -8.81
N TYR A 198 6.03 10.38 -8.13
CA TYR A 198 7.20 9.73 -8.73
C TYR A 198 7.04 8.21 -8.70
N SER A 199 7.31 7.56 -9.82
CA SER A 199 7.31 6.10 -9.94
C SER A 199 8.70 5.57 -9.64
N VAL A 200 8.82 4.69 -8.65
CA VAL A 200 10.04 3.95 -8.35
C VAL A 200 10.11 2.64 -9.17
N SER A 201 11.05 1.75 -8.87
CA SER A 201 11.20 0.48 -9.61
C SER A 201 9.94 -0.39 -9.52
N LYS A 202 9.83 -1.37 -10.42
CA LYS A 202 8.79 -2.44 -10.36
C LYS A 202 9.07 -3.48 -9.26
N ARG A 203 10.30 -3.52 -8.71
CA ARG A 203 10.75 -4.52 -7.74
C ARG A 203 10.00 -4.42 -6.41
N HIS A 204 10.07 -5.45 -5.59
CA HIS A 204 9.53 -5.51 -4.23
C HIS A 204 8.00 -5.33 -4.12
N TYR A 205 7.25 -5.54 -5.20
CA TYR A 205 5.79 -5.53 -5.17
C TYR A 205 5.23 -6.40 -6.29
N VAL A 206 4.21 -7.17 -5.97
CA VAL A 206 3.43 -7.94 -6.94
C VAL A 206 1.94 -7.75 -6.66
N CYS A 207 1.22 -7.29 -7.65
CA CYS A 207 -0.24 -7.34 -7.60
C CYS A 207 -0.69 -8.77 -7.91
N VAL A 208 -1.27 -9.44 -6.92
CA VAL A 208 -1.71 -10.83 -7.04
C VAL A 208 -3.16 -10.87 -7.54
N ARG A 209 -3.40 -11.64 -8.60
CA ARG A 209 -4.71 -11.81 -9.22
C ARG A 209 -5.20 -13.24 -9.02
N SER A 210 -6.19 -13.43 -8.14
CA SER A 210 -6.84 -14.73 -7.92
C SER A 210 -7.66 -15.16 -9.15
N LYS A 211 -8.06 -16.43 -9.18
CA LYS A 211 -8.96 -17.01 -10.20
C LYS A 211 -10.35 -16.38 -10.09
N ASP A 212 -10.84 -16.31 -8.89
CA ASP A 212 -12.08 -15.61 -8.57
C ASP A 212 -11.78 -14.12 -8.39
N TRP A 213 -12.35 -13.31 -9.26
CA TRP A 213 -12.22 -11.86 -9.28
C TRP A 213 -13.44 -11.13 -8.69
N SER A 214 -14.40 -11.88 -8.16
CA SER A 214 -15.56 -11.34 -7.43
C SER A 214 -15.13 -10.46 -6.25
N GLY A 215 -14.09 -10.88 -5.52
CA GLY A 215 -13.49 -10.13 -4.42
C GLY A 215 -12.57 -8.96 -4.81
N HIS A 216 -12.23 -8.79 -6.11
CA HIS A 216 -11.39 -7.66 -6.52
C HIS A 216 -12.21 -6.39 -6.78
N THR A 217 -11.79 -5.28 -6.18
CA THR A 217 -12.41 -3.96 -6.40
C THR A 217 -12.38 -3.53 -7.89
N GLN A 218 -11.41 -4.01 -8.67
CA GLN A 218 -11.33 -3.80 -10.12
C GLN A 218 -11.85 -5.00 -10.90
N LYS A 219 -13.09 -4.94 -11.30
CA LYS A 219 -13.79 -5.97 -12.10
C LYS A 219 -13.35 -6.02 -13.58
N LYS A 220 -12.06 -5.86 -13.88
CA LYS A 220 -11.54 -6.03 -15.25
C LYS A 220 -11.18 -7.49 -15.48
N SER A 221 -11.64 -8.08 -16.60
CA SER A 221 -11.32 -9.46 -16.94
C SER A 221 -9.80 -9.69 -17.00
N THR A 222 -9.35 -10.85 -16.56
CA THR A 222 -7.94 -11.27 -16.61
C THR A 222 -7.36 -11.11 -18.02
N ARG A 223 -8.12 -11.48 -19.07
CA ARG A 223 -7.71 -11.34 -20.47
C ARG A 223 -7.40 -9.89 -20.85
N ARG A 224 -8.25 -8.92 -20.44
CA ARG A 224 -8.04 -7.49 -20.70
C ARG A 224 -6.82 -6.94 -19.98
N TYR A 225 -6.55 -7.42 -18.75
CA TYR A 225 -5.36 -7.02 -18.00
C TYR A 225 -4.08 -7.55 -18.66
N MET A 226 -4.09 -8.82 -19.10
CA MET A 226 -2.93 -9.48 -19.70
C MET A 226 -2.49 -8.83 -21.00
N ARG A 227 -3.40 -8.23 -21.79
CA ARG A 227 -3.05 -7.52 -23.05
C ARG A 227 -2.04 -6.38 -22.83
N HIS A 228 -1.99 -5.79 -21.64
CA HIS A 228 -1.07 -4.71 -21.28
C HIS A 228 0.16 -5.21 -20.52
N CYS A 229 0.35 -6.52 -20.44
CA CYS A 229 1.43 -7.15 -19.70
C CYS A 229 2.35 -7.93 -20.63
N LYS A 230 3.65 -8.00 -20.27
CA LYS A 230 4.63 -8.92 -20.88
C LYS A 230 4.92 -10.04 -19.89
N LEU A 231 4.90 -11.28 -20.36
CA LEU A 231 5.28 -12.44 -19.56
C LEU A 231 6.75 -12.33 -19.14
N VAL A 232 6.99 -12.59 -17.86
CA VAL A 232 8.34 -12.73 -17.27
C VAL A 232 8.66 -14.20 -17.11
N ARG A 233 7.78 -14.93 -16.41
CA ARG A 233 7.96 -16.35 -16.12
C ARG A 233 6.65 -17.03 -15.78
N ARG A 234 6.54 -18.33 -16.12
CA ARG A 234 5.56 -19.22 -15.49
C ARG A 234 6.22 -19.87 -14.28
N THR A 235 5.60 -19.75 -13.12
CA THR A 235 6.15 -20.26 -11.85
C THR A 235 5.07 -20.35 -10.80
N LYS A 236 5.18 -21.31 -9.89
CA LYS A 236 4.37 -21.38 -8.67
C LYS A 236 4.84 -20.36 -7.60
N ASP A 237 6.16 -20.08 -7.57
CA ASP A 237 6.78 -19.11 -6.68
C ASP A 237 7.39 -17.95 -7.50
N PHE A 238 6.79 -16.77 -7.37
CA PHE A 238 7.26 -15.56 -8.04
C PHE A 238 8.25 -14.76 -7.17
N THR A 239 8.40 -15.05 -5.90
CA THR A 239 9.16 -14.21 -4.95
C THR A 239 10.62 -14.06 -5.33
N ARG A 240 11.19 -15.08 -5.97
CA ARG A 240 12.59 -15.11 -6.45
C ARG A 240 12.87 -14.11 -7.57
N TYR A 241 11.84 -13.69 -8.31
CA TYR A 241 11.96 -12.85 -9.52
C TYR A 241 11.65 -11.36 -9.28
N VAL A 242 11.21 -11.00 -8.07
CA VAL A 242 10.70 -9.66 -7.78
C VAL A 242 11.54 -8.87 -6.76
N LYS A 243 12.73 -9.38 -6.48
CA LYS A 243 13.73 -8.78 -5.56
C LYS A 243 14.33 -7.51 -6.11
#